data_b27dc231deee969325574e614bb456e4
#
_entry.id   b27dc231deee969325574e614bb456e4
#
_cell.length_a   1.000
_cell.length_b   1.000
_cell.length_c   1.000
_cell.angle_alpha   90.00
_cell.angle_beta   90.00
_cell.angle_gamma   90.00
#
_symmetry.space_group_name_H-M   'P 1'
#
loop_
_entity.id
_entity.type
_entity.pdbx_description
1 polymer ?
#
loop_
_entity_poly.entity_id
_entity_poly.type
_entity_poly.pdbx_seq_one_letter_code
_entity_poly.pdbx_strand_id
1 'polypeptide(L)'
;MGMPRTMRTIRRAAAPGLLLLCAAVAQGASLDPALSTRLRRIETAFRGGDASSLRPIFTGNGKVRVDLKDVMEGPGSYGPSQLEVIFDRIFDENRTREFAFRDDEVTVSTPGTAFARGRWVRKARPGGNDATETLTFTLRQESGDWRIHEIRSSR
;
A
#
# COMPACT_ATOMS: atom_id res chain seq x y z
N MET A 1 -31.42 75.85 -45.30
CA MET A 1 -30.12 75.63 -44.65
C MET A 1 -30.27 74.56 -43.62
N GLY A 2 -30.00 73.34 -43.94
CA GLY A 2 -30.15 72.18 -43.05
C GLY A 2 -28.92 71.30 -43.17
N MET A 3 -28.22 71.14 -42.06
CA MET A 3 -27.11 70.21 -41.98
C MET A 3 -27.62 68.83 -41.65
N PRO A 4 -27.18 67.76 -42.32
CA PRO A 4 -27.53 66.40 -41.96
C PRO A 4 -26.63 65.90 -40.84
N ARG A 5 -27.25 65.33 -39.80
CA ARG A 5 -26.60 64.61 -38.73
C ARG A 5 -26.18 63.22 -39.23
N THR A 6 -24.89 63.01 -39.25
CA THR A 6 -24.29 61.68 -39.52
C THR A 6 -24.44 60.80 -38.26
N MET A 7 -25.25 59.75 -38.39
CA MET A 7 -25.34 58.65 -37.41
C MET A 7 -24.10 57.76 -37.53
N ARG A 8 -23.24 57.76 -36.49
CA ARG A 8 -22.16 56.77 -36.33
C ARG A 8 -22.73 55.49 -35.74
N THR A 9 -22.79 54.49 -36.61
CA THR A 9 -23.13 53.11 -36.17
C THR A 9 -21.94 52.48 -35.49
N ILE A 10 -22.04 52.24 -34.19
CA ILE A 10 -21.01 51.52 -33.41
C ILE A 10 -21.26 50.04 -33.63
N ARG A 11 -20.39 49.41 -34.39
CA ARG A 11 -20.34 47.95 -34.49
C ARG A 11 -19.69 47.39 -33.21
N ARG A 12 -20.48 46.75 -32.38
CA ARG A 12 -19.98 45.91 -31.26
C ARG A 12 -19.37 44.64 -31.85
N ALA A 13 -18.05 44.50 -31.80
CA ALA A 13 -17.37 43.25 -32.02
C ALA A 13 -17.59 42.31 -30.84
N ALA A 14 -18.29 41.22 -31.07
CA ALA A 14 -18.40 40.13 -30.11
C ALA A 14 -17.12 39.32 -30.18
N ALA A 15 -16.32 39.33 -29.10
CA ALA A 15 -15.19 38.42 -28.95
C ALA A 15 -15.72 37.05 -28.56
N PRO A 16 -15.34 35.94 -29.22
CA PRO A 16 -15.65 34.62 -28.75
C PRO A 16 -14.74 34.30 -27.55
N GLY A 17 -15.32 34.17 -26.36
CA GLY A 17 -14.63 33.69 -25.17
C GLY A 17 -14.22 32.23 -25.39
N LEU A 18 -12.93 31.99 -25.49
CA LEU A 18 -12.33 30.68 -25.51
C LEU A 18 -12.42 30.10 -24.10
N LEU A 19 -13.44 29.26 -23.83
CA LEU A 19 -13.54 28.45 -22.62
C LEU A 19 -12.45 27.37 -22.69
N LEU A 20 -11.30 27.65 -22.06
CA LEU A 20 -10.33 26.59 -21.76
C LEU A 20 -10.94 25.69 -20.69
N LEU A 21 -11.49 24.56 -21.13
CA LEU A 21 -11.82 23.44 -20.27
C LEU A 21 -10.48 22.83 -19.80
N CYS A 22 -10.00 23.24 -18.61
CA CYS A 22 -8.97 22.50 -17.91
C CYS A 22 -9.56 21.17 -17.48
N ALA A 23 -9.39 20.14 -18.32
CA ALA A 23 -9.56 18.77 -17.90
C ALA A 23 -8.46 18.50 -16.85
N ALA A 24 -8.81 18.56 -15.58
CA ALA A 24 -7.99 18.04 -14.51
C ALA A 24 -7.93 16.52 -14.72
N VAL A 25 -6.89 16.05 -15.38
CA VAL A 25 -6.52 14.63 -15.39
C VAL A 25 -6.18 14.34 -13.93
N ALA A 26 -7.06 13.63 -13.23
CA ALA A 26 -6.75 13.02 -11.95
C ALA A 26 -5.66 11.99 -12.23
N GLN A 27 -4.41 12.42 -12.13
CA GLN A 27 -3.26 11.53 -12.09
C GLN A 27 -3.41 10.74 -10.79
N GLY A 28 -3.83 9.48 -10.90
CA GLY A 28 -3.77 8.56 -9.79
C GLY A 28 -2.34 8.63 -9.25
N ALA A 29 -2.20 9.05 -7.99
CA ALA A 29 -0.90 9.19 -7.37
C ALA A 29 -0.20 7.83 -7.46
N SER A 30 0.83 7.73 -8.32
CA SER A 30 1.63 6.51 -8.41
C SER A 30 2.29 6.29 -7.05
N LEU A 31 2.21 5.06 -6.56
CA LEU A 31 2.90 4.68 -5.32
C LEU A 31 4.39 5.03 -5.41
N ASP A 32 4.94 5.49 -4.28
CA ASP A 32 6.39 5.67 -4.15
C ASP A 32 7.13 4.40 -4.63
N PRO A 33 8.06 4.51 -5.60
CA PRO A 33 8.79 3.36 -6.13
C PRO A 33 9.53 2.54 -5.06
N ALA A 34 10.02 3.20 -4.01
CA ALA A 34 10.67 2.54 -2.89
C ALA A 34 9.65 1.70 -2.08
N LEU A 35 8.45 2.24 -1.84
CA LEU A 35 7.36 1.51 -1.19
C LEU A 35 6.94 0.31 -2.05
N SER A 36 6.68 0.51 -3.35
CA SER A 36 6.31 -0.57 -4.27
C SER A 36 7.35 -1.69 -4.30
N THR A 37 8.63 -1.34 -4.30
CA THR A 37 9.73 -2.32 -4.24
C THR A 37 9.70 -3.09 -2.92
N ARG A 38 9.42 -2.41 -1.81
CA ARG A 38 9.34 -3.03 -0.49
C ARG A 38 8.16 -4.02 -0.41
N LEU A 39 6.98 -3.63 -0.90
CA LEU A 39 5.80 -4.49 -0.94
C LEU A 39 6.06 -5.75 -1.77
N ARG A 40 6.68 -5.62 -2.95
CA ARG A 40 7.06 -6.80 -3.78
C ARG A 40 8.02 -7.76 -3.07
N ARG A 41 8.94 -7.24 -2.26
CA ARG A 41 9.84 -8.11 -1.46
C ARG A 41 9.07 -8.88 -0.40
N ILE A 42 8.11 -8.24 0.27
CA ILE A 42 7.22 -8.90 1.23
C ILE A 42 6.42 -10.01 0.54
N GLU A 43 5.81 -9.71 -0.63
CA GLU A 43 5.08 -10.73 -1.40
C GLU A 43 5.96 -11.93 -1.76
N THR A 44 7.16 -11.67 -2.24
CA THR A 44 8.11 -12.74 -2.62
C THR A 44 8.48 -13.61 -1.42
N ALA A 45 8.74 -13.00 -0.27
CA ALA A 45 9.05 -13.72 0.97
C ALA A 45 7.87 -14.61 1.43
N PHE A 46 6.65 -14.10 1.43
CA PHE A 46 5.46 -14.87 1.79
C PHE A 46 5.20 -16.01 0.80
N ARG A 47 5.31 -15.77 -0.50
CA ARG A 47 5.11 -16.82 -1.53
C ARG A 47 6.17 -17.90 -1.45
N GLY A 48 7.41 -17.52 -1.16
CA GLY A 48 8.53 -18.45 -1.01
C GLY A 48 8.59 -19.15 0.35
N GLY A 49 7.85 -18.66 1.35
CA GLY A 49 7.99 -19.12 2.73
C GLY A 49 9.39 -18.80 3.30
N ASP A 50 9.95 -17.66 2.91
CA ASP A 50 11.31 -17.24 3.27
C ASP A 50 11.27 -16.14 4.36
N ALA A 51 11.30 -16.56 5.61
CA ALA A 51 11.31 -15.66 6.76
C ALA A 51 12.59 -14.82 6.85
N SER A 52 13.72 -15.36 6.37
CA SER A 52 15.00 -14.66 6.40
C SER A 52 14.98 -13.39 5.54
N SER A 53 14.28 -13.42 4.42
CA SER A 53 14.05 -12.26 3.55
C SER A 53 13.14 -11.17 4.16
N LEU A 54 12.33 -11.50 5.18
CA LEU A 54 11.52 -10.53 5.93
C LEU A 54 12.33 -9.77 6.98
N ARG A 55 13.34 -10.41 7.56
CA ARG A 55 14.13 -9.84 8.65
C ARG A 55 14.65 -8.43 8.38
N PRO A 56 15.30 -8.11 7.23
CA PRO A 56 15.78 -6.77 6.93
C PRO A 56 14.66 -5.77 6.63
N ILE A 57 13.42 -6.23 6.53
CA ILE A 57 12.26 -5.37 6.27
C ILE A 57 11.57 -4.93 7.57
N PHE A 58 11.78 -5.64 8.66
CA PHE A 58 11.27 -5.24 9.97
C PHE A 58 11.99 -3.99 10.49
N THR A 59 11.31 -3.22 11.36
CA THR A 59 11.94 -2.05 11.99
C THR A 59 13.24 -2.42 12.68
N GLY A 60 14.27 -1.62 12.49
CA GLY A 60 15.53 -1.73 13.21
C GLY A 60 15.54 -1.02 14.56
N ASN A 61 14.58 -0.13 14.79
CA ASN A 61 14.54 0.79 15.94
C ASN A 61 13.54 0.35 17.02
N GLY A 62 13.19 -0.94 17.07
CA GLY A 62 12.26 -1.39 18.10
C GLY A 62 11.67 -2.78 17.82
N LYS A 63 10.41 -2.93 18.19
CA LYS A 63 9.66 -4.17 18.03
C LYS A 63 8.54 -3.98 17.02
N VAL A 64 8.27 -5.00 16.23
CA VAL A 64 7.09 -5.09 15.37
C VAL A 64 5.94 -5.68 16.17
N ARG A 65 4.77 -5.04 16.12
CA ARG A 65 3.54 -5.61 16.66
C ARG A 65 2.95 -6.59 15.64
N VAL A 66 2.64 -7.80 16.10
CA VAL A 66 2.05 -8.84 15.25
C VAL A 66 0.81 -9.41 15.94
N ASP A 67 -0.28 -9.50 15.17
CA ASP A 67 -1.56 -10.07 15.58
C ASP A 67 -2.12 -10.90 14.40
N LEU A 68 -1.72 -12.16 14.32
CA LEU A 68 -2.16 -13.11 13.30
C LEU A 68 -3.04 -14.18 13.95
N LYS A 69 -4.32 -13.88 14.08
CA LYS A 69 -5.31 -14.62 14.91
C LYS A 69 -5.38 -16.10 14.63
N ASP A 70 -5.20 -16.51 13.38
CA ASP A 70 -5.37 -17.92 12.97
C ASP A 70 -4.07 -18.73 12.97
N VAL A 71 -2.91 -18.10 13.20
CA VAL A 71 -1.59 -18.76 13.16
C VAL A 71 -0.72 -18.46 14.38
N MET A 72 -1.18 -17.61 15.28
CA MET A 72 -0.53 -17.27 16.54
C MET A 72 -1.52 -17.34 17.71
N GLU A 73 -1.01 -17.65 18.91
CA GLU A 73 -1.84 -17.73 20.12
C GLU A 73 -2.41 -16.37 20.58
N GLY A 74 -1.85 -15.27 20.10
CA GLY A 74 -2.33 -13.91 20.42
C GLY A 74 -1.38 -12.83 19.94
N PRO A 75 -1.76 -11.55 20.13
CA PRO A 75 -0.94 -10.42 19.73
C PRO A 75 0.35 -10.33 20.56
N GLY A 76 1.43 -9.94 19.92
CA GLY A 76 2.72 -9.74 20.56
C GLY A 76 3.56 -8.66 19.92
N SER A 77 4.67 -8.30 20.55
CA SER A 77 5.65 -7.36 20.01
C SER A 77 7.04 -8.00 20.06
N TYR A 78 7.65 -8.15 18.91
CA TYR A 78 8.85 -8.96 18.72
C TYR A 78 9.94 -8.20 17.98
N GLY A 79 11.18 -8.46 18.33
CA GLY A 79 12.33 -7.99 17.56
C GLY A 79 12.51 -8.75 16.25
N PRO A 80 13.30 -8.21 15.28
CA PRO A 80 13.48 -8.81 13.96
C PRO A 80 13.93 -10.27 13.97
N SER A 81 14.87 -10.64 14.84
CA SER A 81 15.36 -12.03 14.95
C SER A 81 14.31 -12.99 15.53
N GLN A 82 13.49 -12.52 16.48
CA GLN A 82 12.39 -13.32 17.02
C GLN A 82 11.31 -13.54 15.94
N LEU A 83 11.03 -12.50 15.14
CA LEU A 83 10.06 -12.59 14.05
C LEU A 83 10.51 -13.54 12.95
N GLU A 84 11.80 -13.57 12.63
CA GLU A 84 12.33 -14.54 11.69
C GLU A 84 11.99 -15.97 12.15
N VAL A 85 12.25 -16.33 13.40
CA VAL A 85 11.91 -17.64 13.96
C VAL A 85 10.41 -17.91 13.97
N ILE A 86 9.59 -16.90 14.31
CA ILE A 86 8.13 -17.01 14.31
C ILE A 86 7.60 -17.27 12.90
N PHE A 87 8.06 -16.51 11.91
CA PHE A 87 7.62 -16.66 10.53
C PHE A 87 8.16 -17.95 9.89
N ASP A 88 9.39 -18.41 10.24
CA ASP A 88 9.88 -19.73 9.83
C ASP A 88 8.89 -20.82 10.26
N ARG A 89 8.50 -20.82 11.54
CA ARG A 89 7.50 -21.79 12.03
C ARG A 89 6.16 -21.65 11.31
N ILE A 90 5.66 -20.42 11.13
CA ILE A 90 4.39 -20.18 10.45
C ILE A 90 4.43 -20.74 9.01
N PHE A 91 5.52 -20.54 8.28
CA PHE A 91 5.69 -21.02 6.90
C PHE A 91 5.91 -22.53 6.84
N ASP A 92 6.54 -23.13 7.85
CA ASP A 92 6.66 -24.58 7.97
C ASP A 92 5.31 -25.26 8.20
N GLU A 93 4.49 -24.67 9.06
CA GLU A 93 3.14 -25.16 9.37
C GLU A 93 2.11 -24.83 8.28
N ASN A 94 2.36 -23.80 7.46
CA ASN A 94 1.43 -23.31 6.46
C ASN A 94 2.12 -23.08 5.12
N ARG A 95 1.66 -23.79 4.10
CA ARG A 95 2.11 -23.52 2.73
C ARG A 95 1.35 -22.34 2.15
N THR A 96 2.03 -21.25 1.85
CA THR A 96 1.43 -20.14 1.10
C THR A 96 1.08 -20.60 -0.32
N ARG A 97 -0.16 -20.44 -0.70
CA ARG A 97 -0.68 -20.67 -2.06
C ARG A 97 -0.61 -19.41 -2.89
N GLU A 98 -0.98 -18.30 -2.26
CA GLU A 98 -1.01 -16.97 -2.86
C GLU A 98 -0.75 -15.92 -1.78
N PHE A 99 0.00 -14.91 -2.12
CA PHE A 99 0.08 -13.67 -1.36
C PHE A 99 0.24 -12.51 -2.32
N ALA A 100 -0.61 -11.51 -2.22
CA ALA A 100 -0.55 -10.32 -3.05
C ALA A 100 -1.10 -9.10 -2.32
N PHE A 101 -0.44 -7.96 -2.47
CA PHE A 101 -1.03 -6.65 -2.19
C PHE A 101 -1.84 -6.18 -3.40
N ARG A 102 -2.87 -5.39 -3.14
CA ARG A 102 -3.63 -4.71 -4.19
C ARG A 102 -3.26 -3.23 -4.14
N ASP A 103 -2.97 -2.65 -5.29
CA ASP A 103 -2.55 -1.24 -5.38
C ASP A 103 -3.61 -0.28 -4.85
N ASP A 104 -4.90 -0.60 -5.04
CA ASP A 104 -6.06 0.15 -4.53
C ASP A 104 -6.26 0.01 -3.01
N GLU A 105 -5.55 -0.92 -2.37
CA GLU A 105 -5.56 -1.14 -0.91
C GLU A 105 -4.25 -0.69 -0.22
N VAL A 106 -3.42 0.08 -0.92
CA VAL A 106 -2.24 0.74 -0.36
C VAL A 106 -2.54 2.22 -0.16
N THR A 107 -2.46 2.68 1.09
CA THR A 107 -2.75 4.06 1.46
C THR A 107 -1.55 4.67 2.18
N VAL A 108 -1.11 5.83 1.72
CA VAL A 108 -0.13 6.66 2.43
C VAL A 108 -0.91 7.74 3.19
N SER A 109 -0.97 7.64 4.53
CA SER A 109 -1.82 8.51 5.34
C SER A 109 -1.11 9.77 5.84
N THR A 110 0.20 9.68 6.09
CA THR A 110 1.06 10.80 6.48
C THR A 110 2.42 10.62 5.80
N PRO A 111 3.21 11.70 5.61
CA PRO A 111 4.58 11.54 5.13
C PRO A 111 5.32 10.47 5.94
N GLY A 112 5.82 9.45 5.26
CA GLY A 112 6.57 8.36 5.88
C GLY A 112 5.75 7.28 6.59
N THR A 113 4.42 7.23 6.46
CA THR A 113 3.58 6.13 6.97
C THR A 113 2.66 5.59 5.88
N ALA A 114 2.67 4.29 5.67
CA ALA A 114 1.81 3.61 4.71
C ALA A 114 1.10 2.41 5.35
N PHE A 115 -0.11 2.15 4.88
CA PHE A 115 -0.89 0.96 5.18
C PHE A 115 -1.09 0.18 3.89
N ALA A 116 -0.77 -1.11 3.91
CA ALA A 116 -0.95 -1.99 2.78
C ALA A 116 -1.72 -3.24 3.21
N ARG A 117 -2.77 -3.58 2.47
CA ARG A 117 -3.56 -4.79 2.73
C ARG A 117 -3.22 -5.85 1.69
N GLY A 118 -2.81 -7.01 2.18
CA GLY A 118 -2.48 -8.17 1.37
C GLY A 118 -3.43 -9.33 1.62
N ARG A 119 -3.86 -10.00 0.55
CA ARG A 119 -4.62 -11.24 0.62
C ARG A 119 -3.67 -12.41 0.73
N TRP A 120 -3.82 -13.21 1.78
CA TRP A 120 -3.03 -14.40 2.03
C TRP A 120 -3.88 -15.66 1.94
N VAL A 121 -3.60 -16.51 0.97
CA VAL A 121 -4.18 -17.84 0.83
C VAL A 121 -3.14 -18.86 1.25
N ARG A 122 -3.43 -19.63 2.27
CA ARG A 122 -2.51 -20.63 2.83
C ARG A 122 -3.22 -21.97 3.05
N LYS A 123 -2.44 -23.02 3.08
CA LYS A 123 -2.87 -24.36 3.40
C LYS A 123 -2.08 -24.87 4.59
N ALA A 124 -2.76 -25.23 5.68
CA ALA A 124 -2.13 -25.85 6.84
C ALA A 124 -1.53 -27.21 6.47
N ARG A 125 -0.39 -27.55 7.04
CA ARG A 125 0.29 -28.85 6.87
C ARG A 125 0.11 -29.70 8.14
N PRO A 126 -0.01 -31.03 8.02
CA PRO A 126 -0.22 -31.81 6.80
C PRO A 126 -1.71 -31.82 6.38
N GLY A 127 -1.97 -31.58 5.08
CA GLY A 127 -3.26 -31.92 4.48
C GLY A 127 -4.49 -31.10 4.86
N GLY A 128 -4.32 -29.97 5.57
CA GLY A 128 -5.42 -29.09 5.98
C GLY A 128 -6.14 -28.43 4.80
N ASN A 129 -7.24 -27.74 5.08
CA ASN A 129 -7.99 -26.95 4.11
C ASN A 129 -7.28 -25.61 3.80
N ASP A 130 -7.61 -25.05 2.65
CA ASP A 130 -7.17 -23.68 2.32
C ASP A 130 -7.89 -22.68 3.23
N ALA A 131 -7.12 -21.74 3.77
CA ALA A 131 -7.63 -20.60 4.54
C ALA A 131 -7.25 -19.31 3.82
N THR A 132 -8.16 -18.35 3.80
CA THR A 132 -7.91 -17.01 3.25
C THR A 132 -8.00 -15.98 4.35
N GLU A 133 -7.00 -15.11 4.40
CA GLU A 133 -6.87 -14.07 5.41
C GLU A 133 -6.43 -12.77 4.76
N THR A 134 -6.89 -11.64 5.29
CA THR A 134 -6.37 -10.33 4.88
C THR A 134 -5.39 -9.85 5.95
N LEU A 135 -4.18 -9.56 5.53
CA LEU A 135 -3.15 -9.00 6.40
C LEU A 135 -2.99 -7.51 6.12
N THR A 136 -3.03 -6.70 7.17
CA THR A 136 -2.72 -5.27 7.09
C THR A 136 -1.33 -5.05 7.63
N PHE A 137 -0.47 -4.45 6.81
CA PHE A 137 0.88 -4.04 7.15
C PHE A 137 0.91 -2.54 7.38
N THR A 138 1.46 -2.11 8.52
CA THR A 138 1.82 -0.71 8.74
C THR A 138 3.32 -0.57 8.49
N LEU A 139 3.68 0.23 7.50
CA LEU A 139 5.06 0.54 7.16
C LEU A 139 5.37 1.99 7.52
N ARG A 140 6.60 2.23 7.97
CA ARG A 140 7.12 3.59 8.22
C ARG A 140 8.49 3.74 7.58
N GLN A 141 8.80 4.97 7.20
CA GLN A 141 10.15 5.31 6.72
C GLN A 141 11.10 5.46 7.92
N GLU A 142 12.20 4.72 7.86
CA GLU A 142 13.34 4.82 8.77
C GLU A 142 14.57 5.10 7.93
N SER A 143 15.19 6.27 8.09
CA SER A 143 16.37 6.68 7.31
C SER A 143 16.21 6.51 5.78
N GLY A 144 15.01 6.80 5.28
CA GLY A 144 14.68 6.67 3.84
C GLY A 144 14.20 5.28 3.40
N ASP A 145 14.29 4.27 4.25
CA ASP A 145 13.80 2.91 3.96
C ASP A 145 12.43 2.66 4.57
N TRP A 146 11.55 1.98 3.82
CA TRP A 146 10.29 1.51 4.35
C TRP A 146 10.46 0.25 5.20
N ARG A 147 10.00 0.29 6.45
CA ARG A 147 10.11 -0.79 7.44
C ARG A 147 8.75 -1.18 7.98
N ILE A 148 8.55 -2.46 8.27
CA ILE A 148 7.33 -2.97 8.90
C ILE A 148 7.37 -2.69 10.39
N HIS A 149 6.30 -2.03 10.90
CA HIS A 149 6.08 -1.76 12.33
C HIS A 149 4.93 -2.57 12.90
N GLU A 150 3.98 -2.97 12.08
CA GLU A 150 2.85 -3.78 12.52
C GLU A 150 2.35 -4.69 11.40
N ILE A 151 1.92 -5.89 11.77
CA ILE A 151 1.20 -6.83 10.91
C ILE A 151 -0.03 -7.31 11.67
N ARG A 152 -1.22 -7.12 11.11
CA ARG A 152 -2.48 -7.58 11.69
C ARG A 152 -3.30 -8.35 10.68
N SER A 153 -3.92 -9.44 11.12
CA SER A 153 -4.98 -10.07 10.37
C SER A 153 -6.31 -9.37 10.59
N SER A 154 -7.09 -9.24 9.51
CA SER A 154 -8.49 -8.84 9.55
C SER A 154 -9.33 -9.90 8.83
N ARG A 155 -10.47 -10.21 9.39
CA ARG A 155 -11.49 -11.08 8.75
C ARG A 155 -12.30 -10.26 7.77
#